data_88802842040a2b8bf19f8ce41f83e7dc
#
_entry.id   88802842040a2b8bf19f8ce41f83e7dc
#
_cell.length_a   1.000
_cell.length_b   1.000
_cell.length_c   1.000
_cell.angle_alpha   90.00
_cell.angle_beta   90.00
_cell.angle_gamma   90.00
#
_symmetry.space_group_name_H-M   'P 1'
#
loop_
_entity.id
_entity.type
_entity.pdbx_description
1 polymer ?
#
loop_
_entity_poly.entity_id
_entity_poly.type
_entity_poly.pdbx_seq_one_letter_code
_entity_poly.pdbx_strand_id
1 'polypeptide(L)'
;MTKLTLTALAWFKSYLTSREQFVNVEGGMSSRRSLLRGVPHGSVLGPLLYRVYTAPIADISKKHDLLYHLYADDTQLYISFNTDCCADLDEAKLRVERCVEEIDLWMCKNLLKLNQDKTELVVISSKFRNRPNLEYVRVGDEFIAPNLSVRNLGVNMEQHVKKICSEANYHLRNISKIRKYLTQDSAQILIHAFISSKLDYCNSLLY
;
A
#
# COMPACT_ATOMS: atom_id res chain seq x y z
N MET A 1 -1.31 26.66 -5.89
CA MET A 1 -2.16 26.57 -4.69
C MET A 1 -3.54 27.09 -5.03
N THR A 2 -4.53 26.23 -5.13
CA THR A 2 -5.93 26.60 -5.34
C THR A 2 -6.46 27.24 -4.06
N LYS A 3 -6.82 28.53 -4.11
CA LYS A 3 -7.45 29.22 -2.99
C LYS A 3 -8.88 28.65 -2.82
N LEU A 4 -9.14 28.00 -1.70
CA LEU A 4 -10.51 27.62 -1.32
C LEU A 4 -11.36 28.89 -1.16
N THR A 5 -12.58 28.87 -1.67
CA THR A 5 -13.55 29.94 -1.42
C THR A 5 -13.94 29.93 0.06
N LEU A 6 -14.34 31.09 0.60
CA LEU A 6 -14.79 31.19 2.00
C LEU A 6 -15.91 30.22 2.34
N THR A 7 -16.82 29.98 1.42
CA THR A 7 -17.92 29.01 1.54
C THR A 7 -17.41 27.57 1.67
N ALA A 8 -16.43 27.18 0.83
CA ALA A 8 -15.84 25.86 0.91
C ALA A 8 -15.09 25.66 2.23
N LEU A 9 -14.36 26.66 2.69
CA LEU A 9 -13.67 26.61 3.98
C LEU A 9 -14.64 26.46 5.15
N ALA A 10 -15.75 27.21 5.16
CA ALA A 10 -16.79 27.11 6.17
C ALA A 10 -17.43 25.72 6.18
N TRP A 11 -17.66 25.14 5.01
CA TRP A 11 -18.18 23.79 4.87
C TRP A 11 -17.18 22.74 5.44
N PHE A 12 -15.90 22.82 5.10
CA PHE A 12 -14.90 21.93 5.67
C PHE A 12 -14.79 22.06 7.18
N LYS A 13 -14.87 23.27 7.71
CA LYS A 13 -14.89 23.49 9.16
C LYS A 13 -16.08 22.79 9.80
N SER A 14 -17.28 22.94 9.25
CA SER A 14 -18.49 22.24 9.73
C SER A 14 -18.35 20.72 9.65
N TYR A 15 -17.78 20.20 8.55
CA TYR A 15 -17.57 18.78 8.36
C TYR A 15 -16.57 18.15 9.35
N LEU A 16 -15.57 18.91 9.80
CA LEU A 16 -14.49 18.42 10.66
C LEU A 16 -14.64 18.73 12.14
N THR A 17 -15.56 19.65 12.52
CA THR A 17 -15.74 20.07 13.93
C THR A 17 -17.06 19.56 14.50
N SER A 18 -17.13 19.56 15.85
CA SER A 18 -18.35 19.25 16.62
C SER A 18 -18.98 17.90 16.26
N ARG A 19 -18.13 16.89 16.01
CA ARG A 19 -18.57 15.54 15.64
C ARG A 19 -18.70 14.66 16.88
N GLU A 20 -19.70 13.80 16.85
CA GLU A 20 -19.94 12.79 17.89
C GLU A 20 -20.05 11.41 17.25
N GLN A 21 -19.73 10.39 18.02
CA GLN A 21 -19.93 9.00 17.67
C GLN A 21 -20.71 8.27 18.75
N PHE A 22 -21.52 7.33 18.34
CA PHE A 22 -22.22 6.38 19.21
C PHE A 22 -22.40 5.06 18.48
N VAL A 23 -22.63 3.99 19.24
CA VAL A 23 -22.91 2.66 18.69
C VAL A 23 -24.40 2.39 18.87
N ASN A 24 -25.04 1.88 17.82
CA ASN A 24 -26.42 1.42 17.86
C ASN A 24 -26.46 -0.07 17.52
N VAL A 25 -26.97 -0.89 18.44
CA VAL A 25 -27.15 -2.34 18.27
C VAL A 25 -28.58 -2.67 18.67
N GLU A 26 -29.35 -3.19 17.73
CA GLU A 26 -30.73 -3.66 17.95
C GLU A 26 -31.64 -2.65 18.70
N GLY A 27 -31.46 -1.35 18.44
CA GLY A 27 -32.24 -0.30 19.08
C GLY A 27 -31.68 0.22 20.41
N GLY A 28 -30.64 -0.44 20.95
CA GLY A 28 -29.88 0.07 22.11
C GLY A 28 -28.80 1.04 21.65
N MET A 29 -28.80 2.26 22.18
CA MET A 29 -27.81 3.30 21.87
C MET A 29 -26.79 3.46 23.00
N SER A 30 -25.51 3.48 22.66
CA SER A 30 -24.47 3.88 23.62
C SER A 30 -24.51 5.38 23.93
N SER A 31 -23.78 5.79 24.96
CA SER A 31 -23.53 7.23 25.21
C SER A 31 -22.75 7.83 23.99
N ARG A 32 -23.11 9.09 23.68
CA ARG A 32 -22.38 9.86 22.65
C ARG A 32 -21.02 10.28 23.17
N ARG A 33 -20.00 10.14 22.31
CA ARG A 33 -18.64 10.60 22.60
C ARG A 33 -18.17 11.55 21.52
N SER A 34 -17.55 12.66 21.90
CA SER A 34 -16.98 13.61 20.94
C SER A 34 -15.85 12.98 20.14
N LEU A 35 -15.88 13.17 18.82
CA LEU A 35 -14.86 12.73 17.90
C LEU A 35 -13.92 13.90 17.59
N LEU A 36 -12.81 13.96 18.30
CA LEU A 36 -11.87 15.08 18.22
C LEU A 36 -10.92 14.99 17.02
N ARG A 37 -10.75 13.84 16.40
CA ARG A 37 -9.75 13.57 15.36
C ARG A 37 -10.29 12.61 14.31
N GLY A 38 -9.60 12.56 13.16
CA GLY A 38 -9.94 11.68 12.04
C GLY A 38 -11.12 12.20 11.20
N VAL A 39 -11.47 11.46 10.17
CA VAL A 39 -12.62 11.72 9.28
C VAL A 39 -13.63 10.58 9.41
N PRO A 40 -14.92 10.78 9.08
CA PRO A 40 -15.90 9.70 9.11
C PRO A 40 -15.46 8.53 8.24
N HIS A 41 -15.43 7.33 8.82
CA HIS A 41 -15.10 6.12 8.07
C HIS A 41 -16.12 5.89 6.96
N GLY A 42 -15.66 5.51 5.76
CA GLY A 42 -16.52 5.32 4.58
C GLY A 42 -17.01 6.63 3.93
N SER A 43 -16.53 7.80 4.36
CA SER A 43 -16.88 9.06 3.70
C SER A 43 -16.18 9.21 2.34
N VAL A 44 -16.86 9.81 1.37
CA VAL A 44 -16.33 10.07 0.02
C VAL A 44 -15.07 10.95 0.07
N LEU A 45 -15.00 11.89 0.99
CA LEU A 45 -13.87 12.81 1.14
C LEU A 45 -12.71 12.24 1.99
N GLY A 46 -12.93 11.18 2.75
CA GLY A 46 -11.92 10.59 3.63
C GLY A 46 -10.60 10.31 2.92
N PRO A 47 -10.58 9.54 1.82
CA PRO A 47 -9.35 9.24 1.08
C PRO A 47 -8.67 10.49 0.51
N LEU A 48 -9.44 11.46 0.03
CA LEU A 48 -8.91 12.71 -0.51
C LEU A 48 -8.24 13.55 0.59
N LEU A 49 -8.90 13.70 1.74
CA LEU A 49 -8.37 14.43 2.88
C LEU A 49 -7.13 13.77 3.48
N TYR A 50 -7.14 12.44 3.56
CA TYR A 50 -5.97 11.68 3.99
C TYR A 50 -4.77 11.92 3.08
N ARG A 51 -4.98 11.87 1.77
CA ARG A 51 -3.94 12.12 0.77
C ARG A 51 -3.36 13.54 0.87
N VAL A 52 -4.20 14.55 1.11
CA VAL A 52 -3.74 15.93 1.34
C VAL A 52 -2.99 16.03 2.67
N TYR A 53 -3.47 15.35 3.70
CA TYR A 53 -2.85 15.34 5.02
C TYR A 53 -1.47 14.69 5.01
N THR A 54 -1.29 13.60 4.27
CA THR A 54 -0.02 12.86 4.17
C THR A 54 0.91 13.37 3.07
N ALA A 55 0.52 14.40 2.31
CA ALA A 55 1.36 14.97 1.25
C ALA A 55 2.81 15.34 1.67
N PRO A 56 3.08 15.83 2.91
CA PRO A 56 4.44 16.11 3.35
C PRO A 56 5.39 14.91 3.38
N ILE A 57 4.88 13.67 3.44
CA ILE A 57 5.71 12.45 3.32
C ILE A 57 6.46 12.42 1.99
N ALA A 58 5.84 12.91 0.92
CA ALA A 58 6.47 13.02 -0.39
C ALA A 58 7.69 13.97 -0.37
N ASP A 59 7.60 15.08 0.36
CA ASP A 59 8.68 16.05 0.45
C ASP A 59 9.84 15.51 1.32
N ILE A 60 9.52 14.78 2.39
CA ILE A 60 10.53 14.06 3.19
C ILE A 60 11.26 13.04 2.31
N SER A 61 10.54 12.23 1.55
CA SER A 61 11.15 11.23 0.67
C SER A 61 12.10 11.86 -0.36
N LYS A 62 11.69 12.95 -0.99
CA LYS A 62 12.53 13.71 -1.94
C LYS A 62 13.78 14.29 -1.28
N LYS A 63 13.68 14.79 -0.04
CA LYS A 63 14.82 15.33 0.72
C LYS A 63 15.93 14.29 0.90
N HIS A 64 15.56 13.02 1.02
CA HIS A 64 16.50 11.91 1.12
C HIS A 64 16.84 11.27 -0.23
N ASP A 65 16.45 11.89 -1.36
CA ASP A 65 16.60 11.37 -2.73
C ASP A 65 16.02 9.96 -2.90
N LEU A 66 14.91 9.66 -2.24
CA LEU A 66 14.15 8.44 -2.47
C LEU A 66 12.99 8.71 -3.42
N LEU A 67 12.75 7.73 -4.27
CA LEU A 67 11.52 7.67 -5.04
C LEU A 67 10.42 7.08 -4.16
N TYR A 68 9.17 7.47 -4.42
CA TYR A 68 8.05 7.06 -3.59
C TYR A 68 6.77 6.88 -4.39
N HIS A 69 5.90 5.99 -3.92
CA HIS A 69 4.51 5.91 -4.30
C HIS A 69 3.64 5.93 -3.04
N LEU A 70 2.60 6.76 -3.07
CA LEU A 70 1.61 6.88 -2.00
C LEU A 70 0.26 6.41 -2.55
N TYR A 71 -0.26 5.32 -2.02
CA TYR A 71 -1.55 4.76 -2.39
C TYR A 71 -2.40 4.55 -1.14
N ALA A 72 -3.34 5.46 -0.90
CA ALA A 72 -4.12 5.50 0.34
C ALA A 72 -3.20 5.51 1.58
N ASP A 73 -3.29 4.50 2.43
CA ASP A 73 -2.43 4.28 3.60
C ASP A 73 -1.11 3.56 3.27
N ASP A 74 -1.00 2.95 2.10
CA ASP A 74 0.23 2.27 1.68
C ASP A 74 1.27 3.29 1.18
N THR A 75 2.43 3.31 1.81
CA THR A 75 3.58 4.11 1.42
C THR A 75 4.69 3.19 0.94
N GLN A 76 5.18 3.42 -0.27
CA GLN A 76 6.29 2.70 -0.86
C GLN A 76 7.45 3.66 -1.09
N LEU A 77 8.61 3.29 -0.57
CA LEU A 77 9.87 4.01 -0.78
C LEU A 77 10.81 3.11 -1.55
N TYR A 78 11.51 3.67 -2.51
CA TYR A 78 12.48 2.88 -3.29
C TYR A 78 13.67 3.72 -3.75
N ILE A 79 14.80 3.04 -3.84
CA ILE A 79 16.08 3.60 -4.26
C ILE A 79 16.80 2.60 -5.16
N SER A 80 17.46 3.10 -6.18
CA SER A 80 18.34 2.30 -7.03
C SER A 80 19.78 2.45 -6.56
N PHE A 81 20.51 1.35 -6.53
CA PHE A 81 21.94 1.34 -6.17
C PHE A 81 22.69 0.35 -7.05
N ASN A 82 24.01 0.52 -7.14
CA ASN A 82 24.85 -0.39 -7.89
C ASN A 82 25.23 -1.59 -7.02
N THR A 83 24.88 -2.80 -7.47
CA THR A 83 25.17 -4.05 -6.74
C THR A 83 26.64 -4.44 -6.73
N ASP A 84 27.45 -3.86 -7.62
CA ASP A 84 28.87 -4.16 -7.74
C ASP A 84 29.72 -3.33 -6.76
N CYS A 85 29.13 -2.39 -6.02
CA CYS A 85 29.78 -1.52 -5.05
C CYS A 85 29.12 -1.66 -3.66
N CYS A 86 29.83 -2.23 -2.71
CA CYS A 86 29.29 -2.37 -1.34
C CYS A 86 29.02 -1.01 -0.69
N ALA A 87 29.82 0.02 -0.98
CA ALA A 87 29.60 1.36 -0.45
C ALA A 87 28.26 1.95 -0.89
N ASP A 88 27.82 1.69 -2.12
CA ASP A 88 26.53 2.16 -2.62
C ASP A 88 25.36 1.49 -1.89
N LEU A 89 25.49 0.21 -1.52
CA LEU A 89 24.48 -0.51 -0.75
C LEU A 89 24.36 0.08 0.67
N ASP A 90 25.49 0.33 1.34
CA ASP A 90 25.50 0.89 2.69
C ASP A 90 24.96 2.32 2.71
N GLU A 91 25.30 3.12 1.70
CA GLU A 91 24.74 4.46 1.53
C GLU A 91 23.23 4.41 1.27
N ALA A 92 22.77 3.54 0.37
CA ALA A 92 21.34 3.37 0.08
C ALA A 92 20.58 2.94 1.34
N LYS A 93 21.11 1.98 2.11
CA LYS A 93 20.56 1.54 3.39
C LYS A 93 20.40 2.72 4.35
N LEU A 94 21.48 3.49 4.56
CA LEU A 94 21.50 4.63 5.48
C LEU A 94 20.49 5.71 5.07
N ARG A 95 20.35 5.97 3.78
CA ARG A 95 19.38 6.93 3.24
C ARG A 95 17.94 6.48 3.50
N VAL A 96 17.64 5.20 3.30
CA VAL A 96 16.31 4.63 3.61
C VAL A 96 16.03 4.74 5.10
N GLU A 97 16.95 4.33 5.97
CA GLU A 97 16.78 4.38 7.41
C GLU A 97 16.51 5.81 7.92
N ARG A 98 17.27 6.80 7.46
CA ARG A 98 17.07 8.22 7.81
C ARG A 98 15.73 8.76 7.31
N CYS A 99 15.33 8.38 6.11
CA CYS A 99 14.03 8.79 5.55
C CYS A 99 12.88 8.22 6.37
N VAL A 100 12.93 6.93 6.70
CA VAL A 100 11.88 6.27 7.49
C VAL A 100 11.81 6.85 8.90
N GLU A 101 12.95 7.14 9.54
CA GLU A 101 13.00 7.80 10.84
C GLU A 101 12.36 9.20 10.81
N GLU A 102 12.64 10.00 9.78
CA GLU A 102 12.04 11.33 9.62
C GLU A 102 10.51 11.22 9.33
N ILE A 103 10.08 10.23 8.55
CA ILE A 103 8.66 9.95 8.31
C ILE A 103 7.97 9.54 9.61
N ASP A 104 8.55 8.65 10.40
CA ASP A 104 7.97 8.20 11.67
C ASP A 104 7.83 9.37 12.67
N LEU A 105 8.84 10.20 12.79
CA LEU A 105 8.79 11.43 13.59
C LEU A 105 7.71 12.39 13.11
N TRP A 106 7.55 12.54 11.80
CA TRP A 106 6.48 13.36 11.23
C TRP A 106 5.10 12.74 11.52
N MET A 107 4.95 11.43 11.35
CA MET A 107 3.71 10.72 11.65
C MET A 107 3.31 10.87 13.11
N CYS A 108 4.23 10.67 14.05
CA CYS A 108 3.99 10.85 15.47
C CYS A 108 3.53 12.27 15.81
N LYS A 109 4.16 13.31 15.25
CA LYS A 109 3.75 14.71 15.42
C LYS A 109 2.36 15.00 14.86
N ASN A 110 1.96 14.27 13.83
CA ASN A 110 0.67 14.41 13.16
C ASN A 110 -0.37 13.34 13.59
N LEU A 111 -0.17 12.70 14.76
CA LEU A 111 -1.11 11.73 15.33
C LEU A 111 -1.39 10.53 14.42
N LEU A 112 -0.43 10.17 13.61
CA LEU A 112 -0.36 8.93 12.85
C LEU A 112 0.67 8.01 13.48
N LYS A 113 0.56 6.72 13.20
CA LYS A 113 1.52 5.71 13.66
C LYS A 113 1.97 4.88 12.49
N LEU A 114 3.29 4.76 12.31
CA LEU A 114 3.88 3.80 11.38
C LEU A 114 3.62 2.37 11.88
N ASN A 115 3.13 1.52 11.01
CA ASN A 115 2.90 0.11 11.35
C ASN A 115 4.15 -0.71 10.99
N GLN A 116 5.06 -0.85 11.96
CA GLN A 116 6.31 -1.57 11.78
C GLN A 116 6.09 -3.04 11.46
N ASP A 117 5.11 -3.70 12.10
CA ASP A 117 4.77 -5.11 11.88
C ASP A 117 4.33 -5.42 10.44
N LYS A 118 3.81 -4.43 9.74
CA LYS A 118 3.37 -4.56 8.34
C LYS A 118 4.37 -3.98 7.34
N THR A 119 5.47 -3.40 7.84
CA THR A 119 6.50 -2.86 6.96
C THR A 119 7.35 -4.00 6.42
N GLU A 120 7.48 -4.06 5.12
CA GLU A 120 8.20 -5.10 4.42
C GLU A 120 9.34 -4.50 3.60
N LEU A 121 10.46 -5.18 3.56
CA LEU A 121 11.63 -4.82 2.76
C LEU A 121 11.80 -5.83 1.62
N VAL A 122 11.99 -5.33 0.41
CA VAL A 122 12.29 -6.18 -0.73
C VAL A 122 13.51 -5.63 -1.48
N VAL A 123 14.41 -6.53 -1.86
CA VAL A 123 15.56 -6.22 -2.73
C VAL A 123 15.28 -6.86 -4.09
N ILE A 124 15.11 -6.02 -5.09
CA ILE A 124 14.84 -6.45 -6.47
C ILE A 124 16.17 -6.39 -7.25
N SER A 125 16.58 -7.51 -7.80
CA SER A 125 17.78 -7.61 -8.64
C SER A 125 17.47 -8.36 -9.93
N SER A 126 18.27 -8.10 -10.96
CA SER A 126 18.19 -8.88 -12.19
C SER A 126 18.54 -10.35 -11.91
N LYS A 127 17.86 -11.27 -12.59
CA LYS A 127 18.12 -12.72 -12.49
C LYS A 127 19.56 -13.10 -12.81
N PHE A 128 20.27 -12.25 -13.54
CA PHE A 128 21.65 -12.46 -13.98
C PHE A 128 22.71 -11.79 -13.10
N ARG A 129 22.30 -11.10 -12.04
CA ARG A 129 23.19 -10.46 -11.07
C ARG A 129 23.06 -11.13 -9.71
N ASN A 130 24.16 -11.19 -8.98
CA ASN A 130 24.14 -11.65 -7.62
C ASN A 130 23.25 -10.72 -6.76
N ARG A 131 22.41 -11.31 -5.95
CA ARG A 131 21.60 -10.55 -5.01
C ARG A 131 22.53 -9.93 -3.96
N PRO A 132 22.44 -8.62 -3.68
CA PRO A 132 23.28 -8.00 -2.66
C PRO A 132 22.96 -8.59 -1.29
N ASN A 133 23.97 -8.76 -0.48
CA ASN A 133 23.81 -9.28 0.89
C ASN A 133 23.39 -8.13 1.83
N LEU A 134 22.11 -7.83 1.85
CA LEU A 134 21.50 -6.91 2.80
C LEU A 134 20.88 -7.74 3.93
N GLU A 135 21.43 -7.63 5.14
CA GLU A 135 20.92 -8.39 6.28
C GLU A 135 19.61 -7.80 6.83
N TYR A 136 19.57 -6.49 7.02
CA TYR A 136 18.39 -5.78 7.53
C TYR A 136 18.45 -4.28 7.24
N VAL A 137 17.29 -3.64 7.36
CA VAL A 137 17.10 -2.18 7.43
C VAL A 137 16.39 -1.86 8.75
N ARG A 138 16.85 -0.83 9.46
CA ARG A 138 16.22 -0.40 10.71
C ARG A 138 15.00 0.49 10.43
N VAL A 139 13.87 0.12 11.05
CA VAL A 139 12.61 0.88 10.99
C VAL A 139 12.13 1.12 12.43
N GLY A 140 12.35 2.32 12.94
CA GLY A 140 12.12 2.62 14.35
C GLY A 140 13.02 1.78 15.26
N ASP A 141 12.40 0.97 16.11
CA ASP A 141 13.11 0.07 17.04
C ASP A 141 13.31 -1.34 16.46
N GLU A 142 12.79 -1.62 15.27
CA GLU A 142 12.82 -2.95 14.66
C GLU A 142 13.84 -3.06 13.52
N PHE A 143 14.32 -4.29 13.30
CA PHE A 143 15.23 -4.66 12.22
C PHE A 143 14.47 -5.53 11.21
N ILE A 144 14.22 -5.01 10.03
CA ILE A 144 13.45 -5.69 8.99
C ILE A 144 14.40 -6.34 8.00
N ALA A 145 14.37 -7.67 7.95
CA ALA A 145 15.13 -8.43 6.96
C ALA A 145 14.44 -8.41 5.59
N PRO A 146 15.21 -8.48 4.49
CA PRO A 146 14.64 -8.53 3.15
C PRO A 146 13.82 -9.79 2.92
N ASN A 147 12.56 -9.63 2.52
CA ASN A 147 11.70 -10.71 2.09
C ASN A 147 12.03 -11.13 0.65
N LEU A 148 11.96 -12.43 0.37
CA LEU A 148 12.14 -12.97 -0.97
C LEU A 148 10.98 -12.63 -1.91
N SER A 149 9.79 -12.40 -1.36
CA SER A 149 8.59 -12.08 -2.12
C SER A 149 7.66 -11.24 -1.26
N VAL A 150 7.28 -10.08 -1.75
CA VAL A 150 6.35 -9.17 -1.11
C VAL A 150 5.12 -9.01 -1.99
N ARG A 151 3.94 -9.05 -1.37
CA ARG A 151 2.68 -8.79 -2.05
C ARG A 151 2.33 -7.30 -1.94
N ASN A 152 2.46 -6.59 -3.06
CA ASN A 152 2.14 -5.19 -3.14
C ASN A 152 0.92 -4.96 -4.04
N LEU A 153 -0.13 -4.28 -3.54
CA LEU A 153 -1.39 -4.02 -4.25
C LEU A 153 -1.94 -5.26 -4.98
N GLY A 154 -1.80 -6.44 -4.38
CA GLY A 154 -2.25 -7.70 -4.97
C GLY A 154 -1.24 -8.39 -5.89
N VAL A 155 -0.11 -7.76 -6.20
CA VAL A 155 0.96 -8.28 -7.05
C VAL A 155 2.09 -8.87 -6.22
N ASN A 156 2.58 -10.05 -6.58
CA ASN A 156 3.81 -10.60 -6.01
C ASN A 156 5.00 -10.16 -6.85
N MET A 157 5.89 -9.35 -6.31
CA MET A 157 6.94 -8.67 -7.06
C MET A 157 7.93 -9.63 -7.76
N GLU A 158 8.24 -10.81 -7.20
CA GLU A 158 9.18 -11.74 -7.82
C GLU A 158 8.56 -12.98 -8.46
N GLN A 159 7.42 -13.43 -7.96
CA GLN A 159 6.82 -14.72 -8.38
C GLN A 159 5.43 -14.55 -8.99
N HIS A 160 5.10 -13.34 -9.41
CA HIS A 160 3.76 -12.99 -9.87
C HIS A 160 3.26 -13.93 -10.97
N VAL A 161 4.05 -14.11 -12.05
CA VAL A 161 3.69 -14.95 -13.18
C VAL A 161 3.48 -16.41 -12.76
N LYS A 162 4.41 -16.97 -11.99
CA LYS A 162 4.31 -18.36 -11.51
C LYS A 162 3.06 -18.59 -10.66
N LYS A 163 2.73 -17.64 -9.78
CA LYS A 163 1.56 -17.70 -8.92
C LYS A 163 0.28 -17.58 -9.71
N ILE A 164 0.17 -16.59 -10.63
CA ILE A 164 -1.01 -16.44 -11.50
C ILE A 164 -1.22 -17.67 -12.35
N CYS A 165 -0.18 -18.22 -12.98
CA CYS A 165 -0.30 -19.46 -13.77
C CYS A 165 -0.78 -20.64 -12.90
N SER A 166 -0.27 -20.77 -11.68
CA SER A 166 -0.72 -21.83 -10.76
C SER A 166 -2.19 -21.66 -10.37
N GLU A 167 -2.61 -20.45 -10.01
CA GLU A 167 -4.01 -20.14 -9.68
C GLU A 167 -4.94 -20.31 -10.89
N ALA A 168 -4.56 -19.85 -12.07
CA ALA A 168 -5.31 -20.02 -13.30
C ALA A 168 -5.52 -21.52 -13.64
N ASN A 169 -4.47 -22.33 -13.53
CA ASN A 169 -4.56 -23.78 -13.73
C ASN A 169 -5.48 -24.45 -12.70
N TYR A 170 -5.43 -24.02 -11.44
CA TYR A 170 -6.35 -24.52 -10.41
C TYR A 170 -7.81 -24.23 -10.78
N HIS A 171 -8.12 -22.99 -11.16
CA HIS A 171 -9.48 -22.62 -11.59
C HIS A 171 -9.93 -23.34 -12.85
N LEU A 172 -9.04 -23.49 -13.85
CA LEU A 172 -9.34 -24.26 -15.07
C LEU A 172 -9.73 -25.70 -14.76
N ARG A 173 -8.97 -26.37 -13.88
CA ARG A 173 -9.27 -27.75 -13.45
C ARG A 173 -10.64 -27.84 -12.76
N ASN A 174 -10.97 -26.87 -11.91
CA ASN A 174 -12.24 -26.86 -11.20
C ASN A 174 -13.41 -26.59 -12.17
N ILE A 175 -13.28 -25.61 -13.07
CA ILE A 175 -14.30 -25.34 -14.10
C ILE A 175 -14.48 -26.55 -15.02
N SER A 176 -13.39 -27.23 -15.41
CA SER A 176 -13.44 -28.45 -16.22
C SER A 176 -14.28 -29.56 -15.57
N LYS A 177 -14.16 -29.78 -14.26
CA LYS A 177 -14.94 -30.79 -13.53
C LYS A 177 -16.46 -30.54 -13.59
N ILE A 178 -16.86 -29.27 -13.56
CA ILE A 178 -18.28 -28.87 -13.56
C ILE A 178 -18.76 -28.47 -14.96
N ARG A 179 -17.90 -28.51 -15.99
CA ARG A 179 -18.21 -28.04 -17.37
C ARG A 179 -19.46 -28.64 -17.94
N LYS A 180 -19.73 -29.92 -17.67
CA LYS A 180 -20.93 -30.64 -18.17
C LYS A 180 -22.25 -30.08 -17.61
N TYR A 181 -22.23 -29.34 -16.53
CA TYR A 181 -23.39 -28.71 -15.90
C TYR A 181 -23.55 -27.23 -16.25
N LEU A 182 -22.59 -26.66 -17.00
CA LEU A 182 -22.56 -25.24 -17.33
C LEU A 182 -23.02 -25.03 -18.77
N THR A 183 -23.79 -23.97 -19.00
CA THR A 183 -24.01 -23.43 -20.34
C THR A 183 -22.70 -22.81 -20.85
N GLN A 184 -22.64 -22.56 -22.17
CA GLN A 184 -21.46 -21.91 -22.75
C GLN A 184 -21.24 -20.53 -22.16
N ASP A 185 -22.28 -19.72 -21.99
CA ASP A 185 -22.21 -18.38 -21.45
C ASP A 185 -21.74 -18.39 -19.99
N SER A 186 -22.29 -19.30 -19.17
CA SER A 186 -21.87 -19.44 -17.78
C SER A 186 -20.37 -19.83 -17.66
N ALA A 187 -19.90 -20.72 -18.55
CA ALA A 187 -18.51 -21.10 -18.58
C ALA A 187 -17.59 -19.93 -18.98
N GLN A 188 -17.99 -19.11 -19.94
CA GLN A 188 -17.25 -17.90 -20.34
C GLN A 188 -17.17 -16.90 -19.20
N ILE A 189 -18.28 -16.64 -18.50
CA ILE A 189 -18.30 -15.74 -17.34
C ILE A 189 -17.31 -16.21 -16.26
N LEU A 190 -17.30 -17.51 -15.94
CA LEU A 190 -16.38 -18.08 -14.95
C LEU A 190 -14.91 -17.97 -15.39
N ILE A 191 -14.61 -18.24 -16.66
CA ILE A 191 -13.26 -18.09 -17.21
C ILE A 191 -12.82 -16.62 -17.13
N HIS A 192 -13.70 -15.70 -17.49
CA HIS A 192 -13.39 -14.27 -17.44
C HIS A 192 -13.16 -13.82 -15.99
N ALA A 193 -14.02 -14.20 -15.06
CA ALA A 193 -13.95 -13.79 -13.67
C ALA A 193 -12.71 -14.34 -12.92
N PHE A 194 -12.34 -15.61 -13.16
CA PHE A 194 -11.32 -16.29 -12.39
C PHE A 194 -9.97 -16.44 -13.08
N ILE A 195 -9.90 -16.24 -14.38
CA ILE A 195 -8.68 -16.46 -15.17
C ILE A 195 -8.28 -15.19 -15.91
N SER A 196 -9.11 -14.72 -16.88
CA SER A 196 -8.73 -13.58 -17.72
C SER A 196 -8.48 -12.32 -16.89
N SER A 197 -9.37 -12.01 -15.94
CA SER A 197 -9.21 -10.84 -15.06
C SER A 197 -7.91 -10.87 -14.23
N LYS A 198 -7.43 -12.05 -13.86
CA LYS A 198 -6.17 -12.22 -13.13
C LYS A 198 -4.95 -12.12 -14.05
N LEU A 199 -5.05 -12.62 -15.28
CA LEU A 199 -3.98 -12.52 -16.27
C LEU A 199 -3.81 -11.08 -16.74
N ASP A 200 -4.91 -10.34 -16.91
CA ASP A 200 -4.88 -8.95 -17.34
C ASP A 200 -4.44 -7.99 -16.23
N TYR A 201 -4.61 -8.41 -14.96
CA TYR A 201 -4.21 -7.60 -13.83
C TYR A 201 -2.68 -7.45 -13.77
N CYS A 202 -2.21 -6.22 -13.80
CA CYS A 202 -0.80 -5.87 -13.80
C CYS A 202 -0.01 -6.36 -15.03
N ASN A 203 -0.67 -6.60 -16.15
CA ASN A 203 -0.01 -7.03 -17.39
C ASN A 203 1.08 -6.03 -17.84
N SER A 204 0.91 -4.74 -17.53
CA SER A 204 1.91 -3.67 -17.79
C SER A 204 3.24 -3.84 -17.04
N LEU A 205 3.30 -4.70 -16.03
CA LEU A 205 4.57 -5.01 -15.33
C LEU A 205 5.44 -6.02 -16.10
N LEU A 206 4.91 -6.64 -17.16
CA LEU A 206 5.59 -7.67 -17.93
C LEU A 206 6.18 -7.12 -19.25
N TYR A 207 5.95 -5.86 -19.52
CA TYR A 207 6.49 -5.09 -20.64
C TYR A 207 7.37 -3.96 -20.09
#